data_724a6d51c000d3a68c618d5a08586f56
#
_entry.id   724a6d51c000d3a68c618d5a08586f56
#
_cell.length_a   1.000
_cell.length_b   1.000
_cell.length_c   1.000
_cell.angle_alpha   90.00
_cell.angle_beta   90.00
_cell.angle_gamma   90.00
#
_symmetry.space_group_name_H-M   'P 1'
#
loop_
_entity.id
_entity.type
_entity.pdbx_description
1 polymer ?
#
loop_
_entity_poly.entity_id
_entity_poly.type
_entity_poly.pdbx_seq_one_letter_code
_entity_poly.pdbx_strand_id
1 'polypeptide(L)'
;KRSVTVKGDQEHAIDGNETHKVKGNYTLNVDGNLTIKVSGTLTLESGKTLDIKSGAGLNASASGSMKLDAASIASEAKSSLSQKAVTISQEARATLTSKASATQTVDGGGMLVIKGGLVKIN
;
A
#
# COMPACT_ATOMS: atom_id res chain seq x y z
N LYS A 1 10.78 11.79 36.48
CA LYS A 1 10.05 10.71 35.81
C LYS A 1 8.60 10.69 36.30
N ARG A 2 7.63 10.73 35.41
CA ARG A 2 6.20 10.53 35.73
C ARG A 2 5.79 9.16 35.19
N SER A 3 5.14 8.36 35.99
CA SER A 3 4.54 7.09 35.60
C SER A 3 3.07 7.10 36.01
N VAL A 4 2.20 6.67 35.10
CA VAL A 4 0.77 6.49 35.39
C VAL A 4 0.42 5.03 35.09
N THR A 5 -0.14 4.33 36.10
CA THR A 5 -0.60 2.97 35.96
C THR A 5 -2.10 2.93 36.25
N VAL A 6 -2.87 2.48 35.28
CA VAL A 6 -4.31 2.27 35.39
C VAL A 6 -4.56 0.78 35.33
N LYS A 7 -5.16 0.20 36.38
CA LYS A 7 -5.45 -1.23 36.48
C LYS A 7 -6.81 -1.64 35.92
N GLY A 8 -7.63 -0.69 35.56
CA GLY A 8 -8.95 -0.88 34.94
C GLY A 8 -9.06 -0.11 33.64
N ASP A 9 -10.26 0.20 33.25
CA ASP A 9 -10.54 0.97 32.04
C ASP A 9 -10.15 2.43 32.22
N GLN A 10 -9.69 3.03 31.13
CA GLN A 10 -9.44 4.47 31.04
C GLN A 10 -10.16 5.03 29.82
N GLU A 11 -10.96 6.05 30.03
CA GLU A 11 -11.60 6.82 28.98
C GLU A 11 -11.00 8.25 28.95
N HIS A 12 -10.74 8.75 27.76
CA HIS A 12 -10.26 10.10 27.56
C HIS A 12 -11.11 10.77 26.47
N ALA A 13 -12.00 11.66 26.87
CA ALA A 13 -12.86 12.42 25.99
C ALA A 13 -12.42 13.89 25.93
N ILE A 14 -12.23 14.42 24.75
CA ILE A 14 -11.81 15.81 24.54
C ILE A 14 -12.76 16.46 23.54
N ASP A 15 -13.50 17.45 23.96
CA ASP A 15 -14.43 18.20 23.12
C ASP A 15 -13.75 19.24 22.20
N GLY A 16 -12.49 19.52 22.48
CA GLY A 16 -11.67 20.48 21.74
C GLY A 16 -10.51 19.81 21.02
N ASN A 17 -9.45 20.56 20.81
CA ASN A 17 -8.23 20.07 20.17
C ASN A 17 -7.31 19.38 21.18
N GLU A 18 -6.70 18.28 20.78
CA GLU A 18 -5.59 17.67 21.49
C GLU A 18 -4.32 17.71 20.64
N THR A 19 -3.22 18.10 21.27
CA THR A 19 -1.90 18.08 20.66
C THR A 19 -0.94 17.28 21.51
N HIS A 20 -0.35 16.24 20.92
CA HIS A 20 0.66 15.40 21.56
C HIS A 20 2.03 15.63 20.91
N LYS A 21 2.95 16.26 21.63
CA LYS A 21 4.30 16.57 21.16
C LYS A 21 5.35 15.83 21.98
N VAL A 22 6.09 14.95 21.35
CA VAL A 22 7.16 14.16 21.98
C VAL A 22 8.49 14.47 21.30
N LYS A 23 9.47 14.97 22.05
CA LYS A 23 10.82 15.26 21.53
C LYS A 23 11.70 14.01 21.37
N GLY A 24 11.36 12.94 22.05
CA GLY A 24 12.05 11.65 21.99
C GLY A 24 11.21 10.60 21.28
N ASN A 25 11.32 9.37 21.70
CA ASN A 25 10.55 8.26 21.17
C ASN A 25 9.14 8.22 21.74
N TYR A 26 8.19 7.88 20.90
CA TYR A 26 6.82 7.53 21.28
C TYR A 26 6.54 6.08 20.91
N THR A 27 6.13 5.28 21.86
CA THR A 27 5.81 3.86 21.64
C THR A 27 4.39 3.58 22.12
N LEU A 28 3.59 2.96 21.27
CA LEU A 28 2.24 2.49 21.58
C LEU A 28 2.20 0.96 21.37
N ASN A 29 2.01 0.22 22.46
CA ASN A 29 1.81 -1.24 22.44
C ASN A 29 0.37 -1.54 22.81
N VAL A 30 -0.33 -2.30 21.99
CA VAL A 30 -1.71 -2.70 22.20
C VAL A 30 -1.81 -4.21 21.99
N ASP A 31 -2.10 -4.97 23.03
CA ASP A 31 -2.24 -6.43 22.96
C ASP A 31 -3.57 -6.85 22.30
N GLY A 32 -4.56 -5.98 22.33
CA GLY A 32 -5.85 -6.17 21.66
C GLY A 32 -5.94 -5.42 20.34
N ASN A 33 -7.07 -4.80 20.07
CA ASN A 33 -7.34 -4.06 18.86
C ASN A 33 -6.99 -2.58 18.99
N LEU A 34 -6.38 -2.01 17.99
CA LEU A 34 -6.24 -0.57 17.82
C LEU A 34 -7.10 -0.11 16.65
N THR A 35 -8.00 0.84 16.90
CA THR A 35 -8.83 1.45 15.87
C THR A 35 -8.53 2.95 15.78
N ILE A 36 -8.20 3.43 14.60
CA ILE A 36 -8.05 4.87 14.31
C ILE A 36 -9.12 5.25 13.29
N LYS A 37 -10.04 6.10 13.69
CA LYS A 37 -11.14 6.58 12.84
C LYS A 37 -11.07 8.10 12.74
N VAL A 38 -10.94 8.60 11.51
CA VAL A 38 -10.80 10.03 11.23
C VAL A 38 -11.85 10.42 10.19
N SER A 39 -12.71 11.37 10.51
CA SER A 39 -13.73 11.88 9.57
C SER A 39 -13.16 12.82 8.51
N GLY A 40 -12.04 13.47 8.83
CA GLY A 40 -11.30 14.33 7.90
C GLY A 40 -10.11 13.61 7.27
N THR A 41 -8.97 14.25 7.25
CA THR A 41 -7.75 13.70 6.66
C THR A 41 -6.87 13.04 7.73
N LEU A 42 -6.43 11.82 7.47
CA LEU A 42 -5.36 11.17 8.22
C LEU A 42 -4.05 11.30 7.43
N THR A 43 -3.03 11.91 8.02
CA THR A 43 -1.69 12.02 7.45
C THR A 43 -0.70 11.20 8.29
N LEU A 44 0.02 10.29 7.64
CA LEU A 44 1.13 9.54 8.21
C LEU A 44 2.40 9.90 7.43
N GLU A 45 3.35 10.54 8.09
CA GLU A 45 4.59 11.00 7.48
C GLU A 45 5.78 10.49 8.27
N SER A 46 6.79 10.00 7.58
CA SER A 46 8.06 9.58 8.16
C SER A 46 9.22 10.18 7.37
N GLY A 47 10.15 10.85 8.05
CA GLY A 47 11.36 11.41 7.43
C GLY A 47 12.39 10.34 7.02
N LYS A 48 12.16 9.06 7.34
CA LYS A 48 13.02 7.94 6.96
C LYS A 48 12.19 6.81 6.38
N THR A 49 11.88 5.80 7.17
CA THR A 49 11.16 4.61 6.73
C THR A 49 9.79 4.55 7.40
N LEU A 50 8.77 4.22 6.65
CA LEU A 50 7.45 3.82 7.16
C LEU A 50 7.27 2.33 6.85
N ASP A 51 7.29 1.48 7.88
CA ASP A 51 7.04 0.06 7.77
C ASP A 51 5.59 -0.27 8.15
N ILE A 52 4.86 -0.91 7.24
CA ILE A 52 3.53 -1.44 7.49
C ILE A 52 3.58 -2.95 7.29
N LYS A 53 3.39 -3.72 8.36
CA LYS A 53 3.46 -5.17 8.35
C LYS A 53 2.21 -5.78 8.96
N SER A 54 1.72 -6.85 8.37
CA SER A 54 0.60 -7.64 8.88
C SER A 54 0.94 -9.12 8.83
N GLY A 55 0.66 -9.85 9.88
CA GLY A 55 0.87 -11.31 9.94
C GLY A 55 -0.17 -12.11 9.16
N ALA A 56 -1.30 -11.52 8.82
CA ALA A 56 -2.37 -12.20 8.08
C ALA A 56 -2.69 -11.50 6.77
N GLY A 57 -3.32 -10.33 6.82
CA GLY A 57 -3.73 -9.61 5.62
C GLY A 57 -3.57 -8.10 5.78
N LEU A 58 -3.28 -7.40 4.71
CA LEU A 58 -3.26 -5.96 4.61
C LEU A 58 -4.24 -5.52 3.53
N ASN A 59 -5.30 -4.80 3.90
CA ASN A 59 -6.28 -4.27 2.98
C ASN A 59 -6.11 -2.76 2.85
N ALA A 60 -5.87 -2.29 1.64
CA ALA A 60 -5.88 -0.87 1.32
C ALA A 60 -6.93 -0.60 0.24
N SER A 61 -7.88 0.27 0.52
CA SER A 61 -9.01 0.56 -0.35
C SER A 61 -9.27 2.06 -0.39
N ALA A 62 -9.52 2.58 -1.56
CA ALA A 62 -9.92 3.96 -1.78
C ALA A 62 -11.09 4.01 -2.77
N SER A 63 -12.14 4.77 -2.45
CA SER A 63 -13.27 4.98 -3.36
C SER A 63 -12.94 5.92 -4.53
N GLY A 64 -11.93 6.75 -4.36
CA GLY A 64 -11.39 7.61 -5.41
C GLY A 64 -10.15 7.01 -6.06
N SER A 65 -9.01 7.64 -5.91
CA SER A 65 -7.74 7.21 -6.49
C SER A 65 -6.77 6.71 -5.42
N MET A 66 -5.96 5.74 -5.79
CA MET A 66 -4.77 5.32 -5.05
C MET A 66 -3.55 5.61 -5.90
N LYS A 67 -2.59 6.37 -5.37
CA LYS A 67 -1.34 6.70 -6.04
C LYS A 67 -0.17 6.05 -5.30
N LEU A 68 0.68 5.35 -6.04
CA LEU A 68 1.98 4.87 -5.58
C LEU A 68 3.06 5.54 -6.42
N ASP A 69 3.93 6.31 -5.79
CA ASP A 69 4.98 7.08 -6.44
C ASP A 69 6.29 6.85 -5.68
N ALA A 70 7.28 6.32 -6.37
CA ALA A 70 8.58 6.01 -5.79
C ALA A 70 9.64 5.89 -6.89
N ALA A 71 10.91 6.03 -6.52
CA ALA A 71 12.03 5.76 -7.42
C ALA A 71 12.04 4.29 -7.90
N SER A 72 11.61 3.35 -7.05
CA SER A 72 11.35 1.97 -7.46
C SER A 72 10.17 1.39 -6.70
N ILE A 73 9.37 0.57 -7.38
CA ILE A 73 8.26 -0.19 -6.80
C ILE A 73 8.50 -1.66 -7.11
N ALA A 74 8.66 -2.48 -6.08
CA ALA A 74 8.70 -3.93 -6.20
C ALA A 74 7.37 -4.52 -5.70
N SER A 75 6.75 -5.36 -6.51
CA SER A 75 5.53 -6.10 -6.15
C SER A 75 5.79 -7.58 -6.35
N GLU A 76 5.77 -8.33 -5.27
CA GLU A 76 6.02 -9.77 -5.26
C GLU A 76 4.87 -10.51 -4.60
N ALA A 77 4.37 -11.54 -5.25
CA ALA A 77 3.38 -12.46 -4.70
C ALA A 77 3.86 -13.91 -4.85
N LYS A 78 3.87 -14.66 -3.76
CA LYS A 78 4.30 -16.08 -3.78
C LYS A 78 3.35 -17.01 -4.54
N SER A 79 2.10 -16.63 -4.65
CA SER A 79 1.07 -17.47 -5.29
C SER A 79 0.46 -16.78 -6.50
N SER A 80 -0.16 -15.62 -6.33
CA SER A 80 -0.85 -14.95 -7.43
C SER A 80 -0.81 -13.43 -7.29
N LEU A 81 -0.64 -12.74 -8.41
CA LEU A 81 -0.84 -11.30 -8.54
C LEU A 81 -1.95 -11.09 -9.57
N SER A 82 -3.05 -10.48 -9.17
CA SER A 82 -4.18 -10.18 -10.06
C SER A 82 -4.36 -8.68 -10.22
N GLN A 83 -4.46 -8.23 -11.46
CA GLN A 83 -4.78 -6.84 -11.80
C GLN A 83 -6.01 -6.84 -12.71
N LYS A 84 -7.06 -6.11 -12.33
CA LYS A 84 -8.29 -6.01 -13.08
C LYS A 84 -8.73 -4.55 -13.16
N ALA A 85 -8.97 -4.07 -14.37
CA ALA A 85 -9.46 -2.73 -14.62
C ALA A 85 -10.19 -2.68 -15.98
N VAL A 86 -10.96 -1.63 -16.21
CA VAL A 86 -11.51 -1.32 -17.56
C VAL A 86 -10.37 -1.03 -18.52
N THR A 87 -9.33 -0.33 -18.05
CA THR A 87 -8.13 -0.04 -18.84
C THR A 87 -6.89 -0.27 -17.99
N ILE A 88 -5.92 -1.00 -18.51
CA ILE A 88 -4.58 -1.15 -17.94
C ILE A 88 -3.59 -0.57 -18.95
N SER A 89 -2.86 0.47 -18.56
CA SER A 89 -1.79 1.06 -19.35
C SER A 89 -0.45 0.81 -18.68
N GLN A 90 0.50 0.27 -19.42
CA GLN A 90 1.88 0.04 -18.97
C GLN A 90 2.83 0.72 -19.96
N GLU A 91 3.66 1.62 -19.46
CA GLU A 91 4.65 2.34 -20.25
C GLU A 91 6.03 2.21 -19.62
N ALA A 92 7.02 1.88 -20.41
CA ALA A 92 8.42 1.88 -20.02
C ALA A 92 9.24 2.68 -21.03
N ARG A 93 10.07 3.60 -20.57
CA ARG A 93 10.91 4.43 -21.45
C ARG A 93 12.06 3.66 -22.11
N ALA A 94 12.50 2.56 -21.49
CA ALA A 94 13.58 1.74 -22.02
C ALA A 94 13.10 0.31 -22.32
N THR A 95 12.72 -0.46 -21.34
CA THR A 95 12.41 -1.87 -21.51
C THR A 95 11.19 -2.28 -20.69
N LEU A 96 10.25 -2.96 -21.31
CA LEU A 96 9.18 -3.70 -20.67
C LEU A 96 9.39 -5.19 -20.91
N THR A 97 9.61 -5.97 -19.86
CA THR A 97 9.82 -7.41 -19.96
C THR A 97 8.67 -8.14 -19.31
N SER A 98 8.08 -9.09 -20.06
CA SER A 98 7.09 -10.04 -19.54
C SER A 98 7.58 -11.45 -19.81
N LYS A 99 7.71 -12.26 -18.77
CA LYS A 99 8.26 -13.62 -18.86
C LYS A 99 7.45 -14.59 -18.02
N ALA A 100 7.15 -15.73 -18.60
CA ALA A 100 6.60 -16.89 -17.89
C ALA A 100 7.48 -18.11 -18.11
N SER A 101 7.71 -18.93 -17.09
CA SER A 101 8.52 -20.14 -17.20
C SER A 101 7.78 -21.30 -17.86
N ALA A 102 6.46 -21.30 -17.85
CA ALA A 102 5.64 -22.34 -18.47
C ALA A 102 4.81 -21.78 -19.63
N THR A 103 3.80 -20.98 -19.32
CA THR A 103 2.86 -20.47 -20.32
C THR A 103 2.59 -18.99 -20.12
N GLN A 104 2.62 -18.24 -21.19
CA GLN A 104 2.13 -16.86 -21.25
C GLN A 104 1.02 -16.78 -22.28
N THR A 105 -0.17 -16.37 -21.85
CA THR A 105 -1.30 -16.15 -22.74
C THR A 105 -1.52 -14.65 -22.91
N VAL A 106 -1.61 -14.19 -24.15
CA VAL A 106 -2.01 -12.83 -24.49
C VAL A 106 -3.25 -12.93 -25.38
N ASP A 107 -4.39 -12.55 -24.83
CA ASP A 107 -5.67 -12.60 -25.53
C ASP A 107 -6.23 -11.19 -25.69
N GLY A 108 -6.41 -10.77 -26.90
CA GLY A 108 -6.94 -9.46 -27.27
C GLY A 108 -8.46 -9.44 -27.41
N GLY A 109 -9.14 -10.57 -27.17
CA GLY A 109 -10.57 -10.68 -27.42
C GLY A 109 -10.89 -10.42 -28.91
N GLY A 110 -11.37 -9.23 -29.22
CA GLY A 110 -11.70 -8.86 -30.59
C GLY A 110 -10.48 -8.49 -31.46
N MET A 111 -9.42 -7.95 -30.87
CA MET A 111 -8.23 -7.53 -31.63
C MET A 111 -6.98 -7.48 -30.73
N LEU A 112 -5.89 -8.04 -31.22
CA LEU A 112 -4.55 -7.86 -30.66
C LEU A 112 -3.68 -7.12 -31.66
N VAL A 113 -3.10 -5.98 -31.26
CA VAL A 113 -2.19 -5.19 -32.12
C VAL A 113 -0.79 -5.20 -31.53
N ILE A 114 0.18 -5.71 -32.27
CA ILE A 114 1.60 -5.70 -31.94
C ILE A 114 2.32 -4.85 -33.00
N LYS A 115 2.99 -3.80 -32.55
CA LYS A 115 3.76 -2.89 -33.42
C LYS A 115 5.19 -2.78 -32.91
N GLY A 116 6.15 -2.78 -33.81
CA GLY A 116 7.56 -2.58 -33.49
C GLY A 116 8.37 -2.43 -34.76
N GLY A 117 9.56 -1.82 -34.70
CA GLY A 117 10.50 -1.78 -35.81
C GLY A 117 10.96 -3.18 -36.24
N LEU A 118 11.05 -4.08 -35.29
CA LEU A 118 11.26 -5.52 -35.51
C LEU A 118 10.35 -6.31 -34.54
N VAL A 119 9.53 -7.19 -35.06
CA VAL A 119 8.77 -8.18 -34.30
C VAL A 119 9.32 -9.56 -34.62
N LYS A 120 9.86 -10.25 -33.61
CA LYS A 120 10.39 -11.61 -33.76
C LYS A 120 9.50 -12.61 -33.03
N ILE A 121 9.03 -13.59 -33.76
CA ILE A 121 8.22 -14.72 -33.26
C ILE A 121 8.99 -16.00 -33.62
N ASN A 122 9.29 -16.81 -32.59
CA ASN A 122 9.99 -18.09 -32.78
C ASN A 122 9.01 -19.26 -32.79
#